data_36a48c53328ce3a57bd3b0307ccdd099
#
_entry.id   36a48c53328ce3a57bd3b0307ccdd099
#
_cell.length_a   1.000
_cell.length_b   1.000
_cell.length_c   1.000
_cell.angle_alpha   90.00
_cell.angle_beta   90.00
_cell.angle_gamma   90.00
#
_symmetry.space_group_name_H-M   'P 1'
#
loop_
_entity.id
_entity.type
_entity.pdbx_description
1 polymer ?
#
loop_
_entity_poly.entity_id
_entity_poly.type
_entity_poly.pdbx_seq_one_letter_code
_entity_poly.pdbx_strand_id
1 'polypeptide(L)'
;MSLRKNTILSALRSATVNDFEGFEVYYQPILDSADRIIGAEALLRFFMHSDEGDEMISPVEFIPLLEKSRLIIPVGEFVLNEAAKMCREMQQYIADFRVNINVSYI
;
A
#
# COMPACT_ATOMS: atom_id res chain seq x y z
N MET A 1 23.82 8.35 -2.15
CA MET A 1 22.49 8.20 -1.49
C MET A 1 22.65 8.52 0.00
N SER A 2 21.67 9.16 0.60
CA SER A 2 21.73 9.50 2.02
C SER A 2 21.64 8.26 2.91
N LEU A 3 22.12 8.38 4.15
CA LEU A 3 22.02 7.29 5.12
C LEU A 3 20.56 6.92 5.39
N ARG A 4 19.66 7.92 5.49
CA ARG A 4 18.24 7.66 5.69
C ARG A 4 17.64 6.86 4.54
N LYS A 5 17.93 7.22 3.28
CA LYS A 5 17.44 6.49 2.11
C LYS A 5 17.95 5.05 2.10
N ASN A 6 19.20 4.83 2.46
CA ASN A 6 19.77 3.49 2.55
C ASN A 6 19.06 2.66 3.63
N THR A 7 18.76 3.26 4.76
CA THR A 7 18.04 2.60 5.86
C THR A 7 16.64 2.20 5.43
N ILE A 8 15.91 3.12 4.79
CA ILE A 8 14.57 2.84 4.29
C ILE A 8 14.59 1.75 3.22
N LEU A 9 15.52 1.84 2.27
CA LEU A 9 15.62 0.84 1.20
C LEU A 9 15.91 -0.55 1.76
N SER A 10 16.81 -0.65 2.75
CA SER A 10 17.09 -1.92 3.41
C SER A 10 15.85 -2.48 4.09
N ALA A 11 15.06 -1.63 4.76
CA ALA A 11 13.82 -2.03 5.41
C ALA A 11 12.78 -2.51 4.38
N LEU A 12 12.68 -1.81 3.24
CA LEU A 12 11.76 -2.21 2.16
C LEU A 12 12.10 -3.59 1.59
N ARG A 13 13.41 -3.86 1.39
CA ARG A 13 13.86 -5.16 0.91
C ARG A 13 13.55 -6.26 1.90
N SER A 14 13.83 -6.01 3.18
CA SER A 14 13.56 -6.96 4.24
C SER A 14 12.06 -7.27 4.33
N ALA A 15 11.22 -6.25 4.29
CA ALA A 15 9.77 -6.42 4.33
C ALA A 15 9.27 -7.27 3.16
N THR A 16 9.79 -7.00 1.94
CA THR A 16 9.36 -7.69 0.73
C THR A 16 9.63 -9.19 0.79
N VAL A 17 10.76 -9.61 1.39
CA VAL A 17 11.09 -11.04 1.52
C VAL A 17 10.47 -11.69 2.76
N ASN A 18 9.88 -10.92 3.66
CA ASN A 18 9.25 -11.40 4.88
C ASN A 18 7.73 -11.24 4.82
N ASP A 19 7.11 -11.72 3.75
CA ASP A 19 5.66 -11.68 3.53
C ASP A 19 5.07 -10.27 3.60
N PHE A 20 5.85 -9.27 3.15
CA PHE A 20 5.44 -7.86 3.11
C PHE A 20 5.11 -7.29 4.49
N GLU A 21 5.71 -7.85 5.55
CA GLU A 21 5.55 -7.35 6.90
C GLU A 21 6.02 -5.89 6.96
N GLY A 22 5.16 -5.01 7.50
CA GLY A 22 5.40 -3.57 7.52
C GLY A 22 4.63 -2.82 6.45
N PHE A 23 4.24 -3.49 5.36
CA PHE A 23 3.34 -2.89 4.38
C PHE A 23 1.89 -3.11 4.80
N GLU A 24 1.07 -2.07 4.65
CA GLU A 24 -0.36 -2.16 4.89
C GLU A 24 -1.09 -1.41 3.79
N VAL A 25 -2.29 -1.87 3.45
CA VAL A 25 -3.16 -1.17 2.51
C VAL A 25 -4.30 -0.56 3.29
N TYR A 26 -4.37 0.76 3.26
CA TYR A 26 -5.47 1.53 3.83
C TYR A 26 -6.48 1.82 2.73
N TYR A 27 -7.74 2.03 3.10
CA TYR A 27 -8.79 2.30 2.13
C TYR A 27 -9.51 3.57 2.49
N GLN A 28 -9.55 4.50 1.53
CA GLN A 28 -10.31 5.73 1.69
C GLN A 28 -11.64 5.59 0.95
N PRO A 29 -12.77 5.72 1.64
CA PRO A 29 -14.08 5.57 1.01
C PRO A 29 -14.32 6.61 -0.09
N ILE A 30 -14.96 6.16 -1.17
CA ILE A 30 -15.44 7.02 -2.24
C ILE A 30 -16.95 7.08 -2.12
N LEU A 31 -17.49 8.29 -2.08
CA LEU A 31 -18.93 8.53 -1.89
C LEU A 31 -19.57 9.04 -3.17
N ASP A 32 -20.84 8.71 -3.37
CA ASP A 32 -21.64 9.32 -4.43
C ASP A 32 -22.25 10.65 -3.97
N SER A 33 -23.06 11.28 -4.82
CA SER A 33 -23.68 12.57 -4.52
C SER A 33 -24.70 12.51 -3.37
N ALA A 34 -25.15 11.31 -2.98
CA ALA A 34 -26.06 11.09 -1.85
C ALA A 34 -25.33 10.60 -0.59
N ASP A 35 -23.99 10.76 -0.55
CA ASP A 35 -23.12 10.35 0.55
C ASP A 35 -23.13 8.84 0.83
N ARG A 36 -23.45 8.03 -0.19
CA ARG A 36 -23.39 6.57 -0.06
C ARG A 36 -22.02 6.09 -0.52
N ILE A 37 -21.46 5.11 0.20
CA ILE A 37 -20.18 4.52 -0.17
C ILE A 37 -20.37 3.67 -1.42
N ILE A 38 -19.61 3.97 -2.48
CA ILE A 38 -19.65 3.25 -3.75
C ILE A 38 -18.35 2.54 -4.08
N GLY A 39 -17.29 2.84 -3.35
CA GLY A 39 -15.98 2.24 -3.58
C GLY A 39 -14.97 2.74 -2.59
N ALA A 40 -13.71 2.47 -2.88
CA ALA A 40 -12.59 2.93 -2.05
C ALA A 40 -11.35 3.10 -2.90
N GLU A 41 -10.45 3.96 -2.43
CA GLU A 41 -9.11 4.06 -2.96
C GLU A 41 -8.15 3.30 -2.06
N ALA A 42 -7.36 2.40 -2.65
CA ALA A 42 -6.33 1.65 -1.93
C ALA A 42 -5.09 2.52 -1.80
N LEU A 43 -4.62 2.71 -0.57
CA LEU A 43 -3.48 3.55 -0.24
C LEU A 43 -2.43 2.72 0.47
N LEU A 44 -1.26 2.56 -0.17
CA LEU A 44 -0.16 1.80 0.41
C LEU A 44 0.50 2.59 1.53
N ARG A 45 0.76 1.91 2.65
CA ARG A 45 1.47 2.46 3.80
C ARG A 45 2.63 1.55 4.13
N PHE A 46 3.72 2.13 4.63
CA PHE A 46 4.88 1.37 5.06
C PHE A 46 5.31 1.82 6.44
N PHE A 47 5.47 0.86 7.35
CA PHE A 47 5.92 1.09 8.72
C PHE A 47 7.28 0.44 8.89
N MET A 48 8.30 1.25 9.15
CA MET A 48 9.64 0.78 9.42
C MET A 48 9.79 0.51 10.90
N HIS A 49 10.20 -0.71 11.22
CA HIS A 49 10.39 -1.12 12.60
C HIS A 49 11.73 -0.61 13.15
N SER A 50 11.75 -0.11 14.37
CA SER A 50 12.96 0.30 15.06
C SER A 50 12.84 0.02 16.56
N ASP A 51 13.96 0.17 17.28
CA ASP A 51 13.99 -0.01 18.74
C ASP A 51 13.13 0.99 19.49
N GLU A 52 12.84 2.12 18.86
CA GLU A 52 11.98 3.17 19.43
C GLU A 52 10.51 3.02 19.04
N GLY A 53 10.15 1.93 18.38
CA GLY A 53 8.81 1.68 17.87
C GLY A 53 8.76 1.78 16.35
N ASP A 54 7.56 1.68 15.80
CA ASP A 54 7.36 1.72 14.35
C ASP A 54 7.26 3.17 13.88
N GLU A 55 7.93 3.47 12.78
CA GLU A 55 7.83 4.76 12.12
C GLU A 55 7.08 4.59 10.81
N MET A 56 6.01 5.36 10.60
CA MET A 56 5.32 5.39 9.32
C MET A 56 6.13 6.25 8.34
N ILE A 57 6.59 5.62 7.27
CA ILE A 57 7.37 6.30 6.24
C ILE A 57 6.41 6.90 5.20
N SER A 58 6.63 8.17 4.86
CA SER A 58 5.80 8.85 3.87
C SER A 58 5.92 8.18 2.50
N PRO A 59 4.81 8.03 1.73
CA PRO A 59 4.88 7.55 0.35
C PRO A 59 5.84 8.36 -0.52
N VAL A 60 5.97 9.66 -0.27
CA VAL A 60 6.90 10.52 -1.00
C VAL A 60 8.35 10.03 -0.83
N GLU A 61 8.68 9.43 0.32
CA GLU A 61 10.01 8.87 0.57
C GLU A 61 10.15 7.46 0.02
N PHE A 62 9.16 6.57 0.25
CA PHE A 62 9.40 5.16 -0.05
C PHE A 62 8.98 4.72 -1.46
N ILE A 63 7.98 5.35 -2.08
CA ILE A 63 7.54 4.96 -3.43
C ILE A 63 8.67 5.12 -4.45
N PRO A 64 9.41 6.26 -4.50
CA PRO A 64 10.53 6.38 -5.44
C PRO A 64 11.61 5.32 -5.22
N LEU A 65 11.85 4.90 -3.97
CA LEU A 65 12.82 3.85 -3.67
C LEU A 65 12.33 2.48 -4.17
N LEU A 66 11.03 2.20 -4.03
CA LEU A 66 10.43 0.98 -4.59
C LEU A 66 10.57 0.93 -6.10
N GLU A 67 10.33 2.07 -6.76
CA GLU A 67 10.41 2.15 -8.22
C GLU A 67 11.84 1.95 -8.71
N LYS A 68 12.79 2.65 -8.12
CA LYS A 68 14.21 2.54 -8.50
C LYS A 68 14.78 1.16 -8.27
N SER A 69 14.42 0.52 -7.17
CA SER A 69 14.90 -0.81 -6.81
C SER A 69 14.13 -1.93 -7.51
N ARG A 70 13.05 -1.59 -8.21
CA ARG A 70 12.11 -2.52 -8.84
C ARG A 70 11.33 -3.38 -7.86
N LEU A 71 11.40 -3.08 -6.58
CA LEU A 71 10.57 -3.73 -5.56
C LEU A 71 9.10 -3.36 -5.73
N ILE A 72 8.82 -2.31 -6.50
CA ILE A 72 7.44 -1.92 -6.81
C ILE A 72 6.66 -3.05 -7.49
N ILE A 73 7.34 -3.95 -8.20
CA ILE A 73 6.69 -5.07 -8.90
C ILE A 73 6.06 -6.05 -7.91
N PRO A 74 6.82 -6.71 -7.00
CA PRO A 74 6.19 -7.60 -6.02
C PRO A 74 5.30 -6.85 -5.02
N VAL A 75 5.66 -5.62 -4.64
CA VAL A 75 4.83 -4.83 -3.73
C VAL A 75 3.51 -4.45 -4.42
N GLY A 76 3.55 -4.10 -5.70
CA GLY A 76 2.34 -3.83 -6.47
C GLY A 76 1.43 -5.03 -6.55
N GLU A 77 1.97 -6.24 -6.73
CA GLU A 77 1.19 -7.48 -6.70
C GLU A 77 0.54 -7.69 -5.33
N PHE A 78 1.27 -7.41 -4.26
CA PHE A 78 0.72 -7.47 -2.90
C PHE A 78 -0.48 -6.54 -2.75
N VAL A 79 -0.34 -5.28 -3.19
CA VAL A 79 -1.44 -4.30 -3.12
C VAL A 79 -2.64 -4.77 -3.93
N LEU A 80 -2.39 -5.28 -5.15
CA LEU A 80 -3.44 -5.75 -6.04
C LEU A 80 -4.21 -6.92 -5.41
N ASN A 81 -3.50 -7.86 -4.81
CA ASN A 81 -4.13 -9.02 -4.16
C ASN A 81 -4.96 -8.60 -2.94
N GLU A 82 -4.44 -7.70 -2.12
CA GLU A 82 -5.17 -7.21 -0.95
C GLU A 82 -6.41 -6.43 -1.35
N ALA A 83 -6.28 -5.56 -2.36
CA ALA A 83 -7.40 -4.78 -2.87
C ALA A 83 -8.48 -5.68 -3.48
N ALA A 84 -8.09 -6.73 -4.19
CA ALA A 84 -9.03 -7.68 -4.77
C ALA A 84 -9.82 -8.43 -3.70
N LYS A 85 -9.18 -8.82 -2.61
CA LYS A 85 -9.86 -9.48 -1.48
C LYS A 85 -10.88 -8.54 -0.85
N MET A 86 -10.47 -7.31 -0.57
CA MET A 86 -11.34 -6.29 0.03
C MET A 86 -12.53 -6.00 -0.87
N CYS A 87 -12.28 -5.87 -2.17
CA CYS A 87 -13.34 -5.60 -3.14
C CYS A 87 -14.39 -6.71 -3.16
N ARG A 88 -13.94 -7.98 -3.18
CA ARG A 88 -14.87 -9.12 -3.16
C ARG A 88 -15.71 -9.16 -1.87
N GLU A 89 -15.09 -8.87 -0.73
CA GLU A 89 -15.80 -8.83 0.55
C GLU A 89 -16.87 -7.76 0.55
N MET A 90 -16.53 -6.56 0.07
CA MET A 90 -17.48 -5.44 0.06
C MET A 90 -18.59 -5.62 -0.97
N GLN A 91 -18.36 -6.35 -2.04
CA GLN A 91 -19.38 -6.62 -3.05
C GLN A 91 -20.53 -7.49 -2.53
N GLN A 92 -20.35 -8.15 -1.39
CA GLN A 92 -21.44 -8.86 -0.72
C GLN A 92 -22.48 -7.88 -0.17
N TYR A 93 -22.11 -6.64 0.08
CA TYR A 93 -22.96 -5.61 0.66
C TYR A 93 -23.32 -4.52 -0.34
N ILE A 94 -22.39 -4.20 -1.24
CA ILE A 94 -22.53 -3.15 -2.26
C ILE A 94 -22.13 -3.77 -3.60
N ALA A 95 -23.13 -4.14 -4.41
CA ALA A 95 -22.92 -4.98 -5.61
C ALA A 95 -21.89 -4.41 -6.59
N ASP A 96 -21.91 -3.10 -6.80
CA ASP A 96 -21.01 -2.44 -7.76
C ASP A 96 -19.79 -1.80 -7.10
N PHE A 97 -19.45 -2.24 -5.90
CA PHE A 97 -18.29 -1.70 -5.18
C PHE A 97 -17.01 -1.90 -5.97
N ARG A 98 -16.20 -0.86 -6.07
CA ARG A 98 -14.93 -0.87 -6.79
C ARG A 98 -13.81 -0.33 -5.92
N VAL A 99 -12.61 -0.85 -6.13
CA VAL A 99 -11.40 -0.36 -5.47
C VAL A 99 -10.48 0.20 -6.54
N ASN A 100 -10.14 1.48 -6.39
CA ASN A 100 -9.16 2.13 -7.26
C ASN A 100 -7.76 1.92 -6.69
N ILE A 101 -6.82 1.56 -7.55
CA ILE A 101 -5.43 1.34 -7.17
C ILE A 101 -4.58 2.31 -7.98
N ASN A 102 -3.59 2.93 -7.32
CA ASN A 102 -2.67 3.82 -8.01
C ASN A 102 -1.85 3.02 -9.03
N VAL A 103 -1.84 3.48 -10.28
CA VAL A 103 -1.16 2.79 -11.39
C VAL A 103 0.32 2.57 -11.11
N SER A 104 0.97 3.46 -10.38
CA SER A 104 2.39 3.32 -10.06
C SER A 104 2.69 2.12 -9.15
N TYR A 105 1.66 1.47 -8.57
CA TYR A 105 1.84 0.26 -7.75
C TYR A 105 1.87 -1.01 -8.59
N ILE A 106 1.56 -0.90 -9.87
CA ILE A 106 1.52 -2.04 -10.79
C ILE A 106 2.40 -1.77 -12.02
#